data_9afa5413b2507272de7542f807ad0999
#
_entry.id   9afa5413b2507272de7542f807ad0999
#
_cell.length_a   1.000
_cell.length_b   1.000
_cell.length_c   1.000
_cell.angle_alpha   90.00
_cell.angle_beta   90.00
_cell.angle_gamma   90.00
#
_symmetry.space_group_name_H-M   'P 1'
#
loop_
_entity.id
_entity.type
_entity.pdbx_description
1 polymer ?
#
loop_
_entity_poly.entity_id
_entity_poly.type
_entity_poly.pdbx_seq_one_letter_code
_entity_poly.pdbx_strand_id
1 'polypeptide(L)'
;AAPADDSCVGIGHTRWATHGEPSDLNAHPHRSKSGRVAVVHNGIVENYLELRQFLIEHGHSFSTETDSEVVSELIDYCYNGDPVAAVRIAESKIKGSYSFGILFKDYPWQIIAMRKDSPLIIGAGRGENFIASDVPAILKHTRDVYRLGERELAILTKDGVTVINSYGERVNCVYEHIDWDASAAEKCGYPHFMIKEIM
;
A
#
# COMPACT_ATOMS: atom_id res chain seq x y z
N ALA A 1 7.54 -14.62 -7.73
CA ALA A 1 7.50 -15.96 -7.13
C ALA A 1 6.03 -16.41 -7.14
N ALA A 2 5.76 -17.66 -7.49
CA ALA A 2 4.42 -18.21 -7.32
C ALA A 2 4.08 -18.17 -5.82
N PRO A 3 2.83 -17.85 -5.42
CA PRO A 3 2.43 -17.92 -4.03
C PRO A 3 2.63 -19.35 -3.52
N ALA A 4 3.05 -19.49 -2.25
CA ALA A 4 3.00 -20.80 -1.60
C ALA A 4 1.53 -21.27 -1.60
N ASP A 5 1.28 -22.55 -1.83
CA ASP A 5 -0.06 -23.12 -2.04
C ASP A 5 -1.10 -22.81 -0.94
N ASP A 6 -0.67 -22.35 0.23
CA ASP A 6 -1.51 -21.99 1.38
C ASP A 6 -1.57 -20.48 1.69
N SER A 7 -0.99 -19.61 0.85
CA SER A 7 -1.00 -18.16 1.08
C SER A 7 -2.34 -17.54 0.71
N CYS A 8 -3.02 -16.95 1.71
CA CYS A 8 -4.32 -16.27 1.54
C CYS A 8 -4.20 -14.76 1.35
N VAL A 9 -3.01 -14.17 1.52
CA VAL A 9 -2.77 -12.73 1.50
C VAL A 9 -1.48 -12.42 0.76
N GLY A 10 -1.49 -11.37 -0.06
CA GLY A 10 -0.32 -10.94 -0.82
C GLY A 10 -0.37 -9.46 -1.18
N ILE A 11 0.79 -8.85 -1.33
CA ILE A 11 0.96 -7.51 -1.88
C ILE A 11 1.94 -7.55 -3.04
N GLY A 12 1.73 -6.71 -4.03
CA GLY A 12 2.57 -6.62 -5.21
C GLY A 12 2.61 -5.19 -5.76
N HIS A 13 3.63 -4.89 -6.56
CA HIS A 13 3.84 -3.56 -7.11
C HIS A 13 4.63 -3.63 -8.41
N THR A 14 4.24 -2.86 -9.42
CA THR A 14 4.92 -2.82 -10.72
C THR A 14 6.10 -1.83 -10.75
N ARG A 15 6.25 -1.05 -9.72
CA ARG A 15 7.26 -0.01 -9.50
C ARG A 15 7.37 1.04 -10.63
N TRP A 16 7.29 2.31 -10.23
CA TRP A 16 7.77 3.46 -10.99
C TRP A 16 8.95 4.05 -10.22
N ALA A 17 10.17 3.94 -10.78
CA ALA A 17 11.40 4.31 -10.05
C ALA A 17 11.48 5.82 -9.83
N THR A 18 11.44 6.27 -8.58
CA THR A 18 11.66 7.65 -8.14
C THR A 18 12.96 7.81 -7.38
N HIS A 19 13.32 6.83 -6.53
CA HIS A 19 14.56 6.75 -5.76
C HIS A 19 15.23 5.41 -5.99
N GLY A 20 16.53 5.43 -6.22
CA GLY A 20 17.34 4.26 -6.58
C GLY A 20 17.09 3.76 -8.02
N GLU A 21 18.11 3.19 -8.65
CA GLU A 21 18.01 2.63 -10.00
C GLU A 21 17.03 1.46 -10.09
N PRO A 22 16.46 1.16 -11.27
CA PRO A 22 15.67 -0.04 -11.48
C PRO A 22 16.54 -1.30 -11.32
N SER A 23 16.32 -2.04 -10.23
CA SER A 23 17.02 -3.30 -9.91
C SER A 23 16.12 -4.19 -9.06
N ASP A 24 16.43 -5.48 -8.98
CA ASP A 24 15.70 -6.41 -8.11
C ASP A 24 15.82 -6.02 -6.63
N LEU A 25 16.96 -5.45 -6.24
CA LEU A 25 17.21 -4.99 -4.88
C LEU A 25 16.28 -3.84 -4.47
N ASN A 26 16.07 -2.91 -5.41
CA ASN A 26 15.22 -1.73 -5.22
C ASN A 26 13.74 -2.00 -5.58
N ALA A 27 13.36 -3.23 -5.94
CA ALA A 27 11.98 -3.59 -6.27
C ALA A 27 11.11 -3.74 -5.02
N HIS A 28 9.83 -3.39 -5.15
CA HIS A 28 8.84 -3.65 -4.12
C HIS A 28 8.34 -5.11 -4.15
N PRO A 29 7.90 -5.66 -3.01
CA PRO A 29 7.78 -5.05 -1.70
C PRO A 29 9.13 -4.94 -0.96
N HIS A 30 9.31 -3.85 -0.21
CA HIS A 30 10.42 -3.72 0.71
C HIS A 30 10.10 -4.39 2.04
N ARG A 31 11.05 -5.14 2.57
CA ARG A 31 10.92 -5.85 3.85
C ARG A 31 11.84 -5.23 4.88
N SER A 32 11.34 -5.13 6.12
CA SER A 32 12.21 -4.80 7.25
C SER A 32 13.27 -5.88 7.45
N LYS A 33 14.41 -5.51 8.02
CA LYS A 33 15.54 -6.41 8.29
C LYS A 33 15.15 -7.58 9.19
N SER A 34 14.27 -7.34 10.15
CA SER A 34 13.71 -8.39 11.02
C SER A 34 12.81 -9.38 10.25
N GLY A 35 12.33 -9.00 9.06
CA GLY A 35 11.35 -9.73 8.25
C GLY A 35 9.94 -9.71 8.82
N ARG A 36 9.65 -8.85 9.82
CA ARG A 36 8.30 -8.74 10.41
C ARG A 36 7.33 -7.92 9.58
N VAL A 37 7.84 -6.95 8.82
CA VAL A 37 7.04 -6.01 8.02
C VAL A 37 7.45 -6.08 6.56
N ALA A 38 6.47 -6.05 5.66
CA ALA A 38 6.66 -5.86 4.23
C ALA A 38 5.73 -4.76 3.71
N VAL A 39 6.24 -3.86 2.86
CA VAL A 39 5.54 -2.67 2.39
C VAL A 39 5.63 -2.55 0.87
N VAL A 40 4.50 -2.23 0.23
CA VAL A 40 4.44 -1.62 -1.09
C VAL A 40 4.03 -0.16 -0.95
N HIS A 41 4.61 0.72 -1.76
CA HIS A 41 4.49 2.17 -1.61
C HIS A 41 4.37 2.86 -2.97
N ASN A 42 3.38 3.72 -3.11
CA ASN A 42 3.29 4.76 -4.13
C ASN A 42 3.43 6.12 -3.46
N GLY A 43 4.20 7.02 -4.06
CA GLY A 43 4.45 8.36 -3.58
C GLY A 43 5.91 8.62 -3.25
N ILE A 44 6.17 9.62 -2.43
CA ILE A 44 7.52 10.05 -2.05
C ILE A 44 7.53 10.40 -0.56
N VAL A 45 8.45 9.79 0.19
CA VAL A 45 8.74 10.17 1.57
C VAL A 45 9.83 11.24 1.57
N GLU A 46 9.43 12.50 1.65
CA GLU A 46 10.33 13.66 1.49
C GLU A 46 11.45 13.71 2.55
N ASN A 47 11.14 13.27 3.77
CA ASN A 47 12.10 13.26 4.88
C ASN A 47 12.79 11.90 5.09
N TYR A 48 12.88 11.06 4.06
CA TYR A 48 13.43 9.71 4.19
C TYR A 48 14.89 9.69 4.68
N LEU A 49 15.71 10.66 4.29
CA LEU A 49 17.10 10.76 4.75
C LEU A 49 17.19 11.01 6.26
N GLU A 50 16.33 11.90 6.79
CA GLU A 50 16.24 12.19 8.22
C GLU A 50 15.81 10.94 9.00
N LEU A 51 14.77 10.25 8.51
CA LEU A 51 14.27 9.00 9.10
C LEU A 51 15.29 7.87 9.03
N ARG A 52 16.00 7.75 7.90
CA ARG A 52 17.08 6.77 7.72
C ARG A 52 18.20 6.98 8.75
N GLN A 53 18.64 8.22 8.92
CA GLN A 53 19.69 8.56 9.90
C GLN A 53 19.23 8.23 11.33
N PHE A 54 18.02 8.62 11.68
CA PHE A 54 17.40 8.27 12.97
C PHE A 54 17.39 6.75 13.20
N LEU A 55 16.98 5.97 12.22
CA LEU A 55 16.92 4.51 12.34
C LEU A 55 18.31 3.88 12.44
N ILE A 56 19.32 4.40 11.74
CA ILE A 56 20.72 3.95 11.87
C ILE A 56 21.23 4.15 13.31
N GLU A 57 20.94 5.31 13.91
CA GLU A 57 21.29 5.62 15.30
C GLU A 57 20.60 4.68 16.31
N HIS A 58 19.48 4.06 15.91
CA HIS A 58 18.73 3.06 16.69
C HIS A 58 19.04 1.61 16.29
N GLY A 59 20.15 1.38 15.54
CA GLY A 59 20.65 0.04 15.22
C GLY A 59 20.06 -0.61 13.97
N HIS A 60 19.27 0.12 13.17
CA HIS A 60 18.78 -0.36 11.89
C HIS A 60 19.83 -0.24 10.80
N SER A 61 19.73 -1.06 9.76
CA SER A 61 20.62 -1.02 8.60
C SER A 61 19.82 -1.21 7.33
N PHE A 62 20.29 -0.64 6.25
CA PHE A 62 19.59 -0.55 4.97
C PHE A 62 20.38 -1.25 3.87
N SER A 63 19.67 -1.88 2.95
CA SER A 63 20.23 -2.61 1.82
C SER A 63 19.98 -1.87 0.50
N THR A 64 19.00 -0.97 0.46
CA THR A 64 18.57 -0.24 -0.73
C THR A 64 18.73 1.27 -0.58
N GLU A 65 18.58 1.98 -1.68
CA GLU A 65 18.58 3.44 -1.72
C GLU A 65 17.16 4.02 -1.72
N THR A 66 16.13 3.17 -1.56
CA THR A 66 14.73 3.58 -1.67
C THR A 66 14.21 4.20 -0.37
N ASP A 67 13.35 5.17 -0.51
CA ASP A 67 12.57 5.72 0.60
C ASP A 67 11.59 4.68 1.18
N SER A 68 11.17 3.73 0.37
CA SER A 68 10.22 2.67 0.77
C SER A 68 10.82 1.65 1.76
N GLU A 69 12.13 1.35 1.68
CA GLU A 69 12.80 0.54 2.71
C GLU A 69 12.80 1.27 4.05
N VAL A 70 12.99 2.60 4.04
CA VAL A 70 12.92 3.41 5.25
C VAL A 70 11.54 3.31 5.91
N VAL A 71 10.47 3.29 5.12
CA VAL A 71 9.11 3.09 5.65
C VAL A 71 8.95 1.73 6.32
N SER A 72 9.43 0.65 5.68
CA SER A 72 9.32 -0.70 6.26
C SER A 72 10.09 -0.84 7.58
N GLU A 73 11.30 -0.26 7.66
CA GLU A 73 12.12 -0.23 8.87
C GLU A 73 11.50 0.65 9.97
N LEU A 74 10.90 1.80 9.60
CA LEU A 74 10.25 2.70 10.54
C LEU A 74 9.02 2.05 11.18
N ILE A 75 8.18 1.38 10.38
CA ILE A 75 7.02 0.65 10.89
C ILE A 75 7.47 -0.48 11.82
N ASP A 76 8.52 -1.21 11.47
CA ASP A 76 9.09 -2.28 12.29
C ASP A 76 9.66 -1.75 13.61
N TYR A 77 10.35 -0.61 13.58
CA TYR A 77 10.83 0.09 14.77
C TYR A 77 9.69 0.50 15.72
N CYS A 78 8.57 0.94 15.17
CA CYS A 78 7.40 1.33 15.94
C CYS A 78 6.54 0.14 16.42
N TYR A 79 6.81 -1.07 15.92
CA TYR A 79 5.97 -2.24 16.15
C TYR A 79 6.22 -2.88 17.52
N ASN A 80 5.18 -2.93 18.34
CA ASN A 80 5.18 -3.52 19.68
C ASN A 80 4.10 -4.61 19.88
N GLY A 81 3.62 -5.21 18.77
CA GLY A 81 2.56 -6.22 18.78
C GLY A 81 1.20 -5.70 18.27
N ASP A 82 1.04 -4.37 18.11
CA ASP A 82 -0.15 -3.76 17.51
C ASP A 82 0.19 -3.15 16.15
N PRO A 83 -0.22 -3.76 15.03
CA PRO A 83 0.06 -3.27 13.69
C PRO A 83 -0.53 -1.89 13.40
N VAL A 84 -1.74 -1.62 13.90
CA VAL A 84 -2.44 -0.34 13.66
C VAL A 84 -1.72 0.79 14.37
N ALA A 85 -1.37 0.58 15.64
CA ALA A 85 -0.60 1.56 16.41
C ALA A 85 0.77 1.82 15.77
N ALA A 86 1.48 0.77 15.32
CA ALA A 86 2.77 0.90 14.66
C ALA A 86 2.69 1.77 13.39
N VAL A 87 1.69 1.51 12.52
CA VAL A 87 1.49 2.28 11.29
C VAL A 87 1.15 3.75 11.60
N ARG A 88 0.29 4.00 12.60
CA ARG A 88 -0.07 5.37 13.02
C ARG A 88 1.12 6.15 13.60
N ILE A 89 1.95 5.51 14.43
CA ILE A 89 3.17 6.14 14.97
C ILE A 89 4.16 6.43 13.84
N ALA A 90 4.39 5.49 12.93
CA ALA A 90 5.25 5.69 11.78
C ALA A 90 4.73 6.83 10.88
N GLU A 91 3.43 6.81 10.55
CA GLU A 91 2.75 7.83 9.76
C GLU A 91 2.95 9.24 10.33
N SER A 92 2.87 9.41 11.64
CA SER A 92 3.07 10.73 12.30
C SER A 92 4.46 11.33 12.09
N LYS A 93 5.45 10.50 11.70
CA LYS A 93 6.84 10.90 11.45
C LYS A 93 7.14 11.14 9.97
N ILE A 94 6.30 10.62 9.07
CA ILE A 94 6.50 10.68 7.61
C ILE A 94 5.98 12.02 7.07
N LYS A 95 6.80 12.68 6.25
CA LYS A 95 6.43 13.85 5.46
C LYS A 95 6.38 13.46 3.97
N GLY A 96 5.44 14.04 3.22
CA GLY A 96 5.25 13.78 1.80
C GLY A 96 3.92 13.12 1.49
N SER A 97 3.78 12.61 0.25
CA SER A 97 2.60 11.91 -0.25
C SER A 97 2.86 10.41 -0.29
N TYR A 98 1.88 9.60 0.09
CA TYR A 98 2.04 8.14 0.10
C TYR A 98 0.71 7.41 0.00
N SER A 99 0.79 6.19 -0.54
CA SER A 99 -0.16 5.12 -0.29
C SER A 99 0.59 3.82 -0.01
N PHE A 100 0.25 3.16 1.08
CA PHE A 100 0.91 1.96 1.56
C PHE A 100 -0.02 0.75 1.53
N GLY A 101 0.52 -0.40 1.11
CA GLY A 101 0.00 -1.72 1.42
C GLY A 101 1.03 -2.44 2.30
N ILE A 102 0.62 -2.91 3.48
CA ILE A 102 1.51 -3.37 4.53
C ILE A 102 1.08 -4.75 5.00
N LEU A 103 2.06 -5.67 5.07
CA LEU A 103 1.90 -6.97 5.69
C LEU A 103 2.74 -7.06 6.97
N PHE A 104 2.16 -7.69 7.99
CA PHE A 104 2.84 -8.07 9.22
C PHE A 104 2.93 -9.59 9.33
N LYS A 105 4.10 -10.11 9.64
CA LYS A 105 4.33 -11.55 9.79
C LYS A 105 3.42 -12.18 10.85
N ASP A 106 3.18 -11.45 11.95
CA ASP A 106 2.38 -11.92 13.07
C ASP A 106 0.87 -11.87 12.79
N TYR A 107 0.46 -11.23 11.68
CA TYR A 107 -0.93 -11.09 11.22
C TYR A 107 -1.07 -11.50 9.75
N PRO A 108 -0.78 -12.77 9.40
CA PRO A 108 -0.66 -13.23 8.01
C PRO A 108 -2.00 -13.29 7.26
N TRP A 109 -3.12 -13.00 7.93
CA TRP A 109 -4.47 -13.01 7.36
C TRP A 109 -5.02 -11.62 7.01
N GLN A 110 -4.23 -10.57 7.17
CA GLN A 110 -4.69 -9.21 6.94
C GLN A 110 -3.69 -8.35 6.15
N ILE A 111 -4.22 -7.37 5.43
CA ILE A 111 -3.48 -6.26 4.84
C ILE A 111 -3.85 -5.00 5.62
N ILE A 112 -2.87 -4.18 5.97
CA ILE A 112 -3.11 -2.80 6.39
C ILE A 112 -2.82 -1.89 5.22
N ALA A 113 -3.76 -0.98 4.92
CA ALA A 113 -3.63 0.00 3.87
C ALA A 113 -3.81 1.40 4.44
N MET A 114 -3.04 2.35 3.94
CA MET A 114 -3.12 3.74 4.38
C MET A 114 -2.70 4.67 3.26
N ARG A 115 -3.31 5.86 3.20
CA ARG A 115 -2.93 6.86 2.20
C ARG A 115 -2.89 8.29 2.76
N LYS A 116 -2.07 9.11 2.08
CA LYS A 116 -2.07 10.56 2.15
C LYS A 116 -1.68 11.11 0.78
N ASP A 117 -2.51 11.97 0.19
CA ASP A 117 -2.35 12.61 -1.12
C ASP A 117 -2.32 11.62 -2.32
N SER A 118 -1.61 10.49 -2.23
CA SER A 118 -1.57 9.45 -3.27
C SER A 118 -2.85 8.61 -3.28
N PRO A 119 -3.42 8.23 -4.46
CA PRO A 119 -4.65 7.47 -4.53
C PRO A 119 -4.50 6.04 -4.01
N LEU A 120 -5.52 5.56 -3.30
CA LEU A 120 -5.67 4.16 -2.90
C LEU A 120 -7.15 3.81 -2.81
N ILE A 121 -7.53 2.69 -3.37
CA ILE A 121 -8.89 2.18 -3.36
C ILE A 121 -8.94 0.82 -2.68
N ILE A 122 -10.10 0.50 -2.15
CA ILE A 122 -10.44 -0.79 -1.57
C ILE A 122 -11.56 -1.38 -2.40
N GLY A 123 -11.38 -2.61 -2.87
CA GLY A 123 -12.43 -3.38 -3.51
C GLY A 123 -13.01 -4.40 -2.54
N ALA A 124 -14.34 -4.40 -2.38
CA ALA A 124 -15.05 -5.40 -1.59
C ALA A 124 -15.48 -6.57 -2.49
N GLY A 125 -14.96 -7.76 -2.22
CA GLY A 125 -15.29 -8.98 -2.92
C GLY A 125 -16.10 -9.97 -2.05
N ARG A 126 -16.37 -11.15 -2.59
CA ARG A 126 -17.06 -12.23 -1.86
C ARG A 126 -16.02 -13.18 -1.26
N GLY A 127 -15.75 -13.04 0.04
CA GLY A 127 -14.72 -13.84 0.74
C GLY A 127 -13.29 -13.43 0.42
N GLU A 128 -13.12 -12.28 -0.19
CA GLU A 128 -11.84 -11.65 -0.50
C GLU A 128 -11.99 -10.14 -0.59
N ASN A 129 -10.93 -9.38 -0.30
CA ASN A 129 -10.91 -7.93 -0.42
C ASN A 129 -9.58 -7.48 -1.01
N PHE A 130 -9.58 -6.34 -1.69
CA PHE A 130 -8.48 -5.87 -2.50
C PHE A 130 -8.06 -4.45 -2.14
N ILE A 131 -6.77 -4.15 -2.32
CA ILE A 131 -6.27 -2.78 -2.43
C ILE A 131 -5.68 -2.59 -3.82
N ALA A 132 -5.88 -1.41 -4.38
CA ALA A 132 -5.24 -1.02 -5.64
C ALA A 132 -5.04 0.49 -5.70
N SER A 133 -4.11 0.93 -6.52
CA SER A 133 -3.93 2.36 -6.82
C SER A 133 -5.01 2.89 -7.77
N ASP A 134 -5.62 2.01 -8.59
CA ASP A 134 -6.63 2.38 -9.57
C ASP A 134 -7.66 1.26 -9.80
N VAL A 135 -8.87 1.66 -10.20
CA VAL A 135 -10.05 0.79 -10.39
C VAL A 135 -9.82 -0.33 -11.41
N PRO A 136 -9.23 -0.09 -12.60
CA PRO A 136 -9.04 -1.14 -13.60
C PRO A 136 -8.32 -2.39 -13.09
N ALA A 137 -7.45 -2.23 -12.10
CA ALA A 137 -6.65 -3.32 -11.55
C ALA A 137 -7.50 -4.43 -10.88
N ILE A 138 -8.67 -4.06 -10.35
CA ILE A 138 -9.53 -4.96 -9.56
C ILE A 138 -10.89 -5.26 -10.19
N LEU A 139 -11.25 -4.62 -11.33
CA LEU A 139 -12.56 -4.78 -11.97
C LEU A 139 -12.92 -6.23 -12.34
N LYS A 140 -11.93 -7.10 -12.55
CA LYS A 140 -12.16 -8.53 -12.82
C LYS A 140 -12.64 -9.31 -11.59
N HIS A 141 -12.43 -8.75 -10.40
CA HIS A 141 -12.71 -9.39 -9.11
C HIS A 141 -13.90 -8.76 -8.41
N THR A 142 -14.00 -7.44 -8.43
CA THR A 142 -15.10 -6.71 -7.82
C THR A 142 -15.34 -5.37 -8.51
N ARG A 143 -16.60 -4.90 -8.44
CA ARG A 143 -17.04 -3.58 -8.90
C ARG A 143 -17.42 -2.65 -7.75
N ASP A 144 -17.44 -3.15 -6.51
CA ASP A 144 -17.79 -2.37 -5.33
C ASP A 144 -16.51 -1.82 -4.71
N VAL A 145 -16.31 -0.50 -4.87
CA VAL A 145 -15.07 0.20 -4.56
C VAL A 145 -15.30 1.27 -3.50
N TYR A 146 -14.43 1.32 -2.52
CA TYR A 146 -14.32 2.42 -1.57
C TYR A 146 -13.01 3.17 -1.82
N ARG A 147 -13.10 4.49 -2.06
CA ARG A 147 -11.93 5.36 -2.19
C ARG A 147 -11.47 5.75 -0.80
N LEU A 148 -10.32 5.23 -0.37
CA LEU A 148 -9.78 5.51 0.96
C LEU A 148 -9.57 7.02 1.11
N GLY A 149 -10.08 7.61 2.18
CA GLY A 149 -9.98 9.04 2.46
C GLY A 149 -8.58 9.45 2.95
N GLU A 150 -8.39 10.75 3.11
CA GLU A 150 -7.11 11.30 3.59
C GLU A 150 -6.78 10.80 4.99
N ARG A 151 -5.58 10.22 5.12
CA ARG A 151 -5.06 9.66 6.38
C ARG A 151 -5.98 8.61 7.01
N GLU A 152 -6.89 8.04 6.23
CA GLU A 152 -7.61 6.84 6.65
C GLU A 152 -6.70 5.62 6.58
N LEU A 153 -6.91 4.72 7.53
CA LEU A 153 -6.24 3.42 7.60
C LEU A 153 -7.31 2.34 7.47
N ALA A 154 -7.10 1.42 6.54
CA ALA A 154 -7.95 0.26 6.34
C ALA A 154 -7.26 -1.02 6.81
N ILE A 155 -8.03 -1.90 7.43
CA ILE A 155 -7.65 -3.27 7.79
C ILE A 155 -8.51 -4.18 6.94
N LEU A 156 -7.88 -4.92 6.02
CA LEU A 156 -8.57 -5.85 5.14
C LEU A 156 -8.28 -7.27 5.59
N THR A 157 -9.33 -8.06 5.72
CA THR A 157 -9.29 -9.52 5.90
C THR A 157 -10.15 -10.17 4.82
N LYS A 158 -10.16 -11.49 4.71
CA LYS A 158 -11.09 -12.18 3.79
C LYS A 158 -12.56 -11.93 4.14
N ASP A 159 -12.86 -11.66 5.43
CA ASP A 159 -14.24 -11.57 5.94
C ASP A 159 -14.78 -10.13 5.91
N GLY A 160 -13.93 -9.13 5.69
CA GLY A 160 -14.38 -7.74 5.60
C GLY A 160 -13.28 -6.70 5.71
N VAL A 161 -13.72 -5.45 5.68
CA VAL A 161 -12.89 -4.26 5.74
C VAL A 161 -13.30 -3.40 6.93
N THR A 162 -12.33 -2.97 7.70
CA THR A 162 -12.52 -1.95 8.74
C THR A 162 -11.70 -0.73 8.39
N VAL A 163 -12.32 0.44 8.30
CA VAL A 163 -11.63 1.71 8.05
C VAL A 163 -11.68 2.57 9.31
N ILE A 164 -10.55 3.22 9.60
CA ILE A 164 -10.36 4.07 10.77
C ILE A 164 -9.82 5.42 10.27
N ASN A 165 -10.45 6.53 10.67
CA ASN A 165 -9.98 7.87 10.36
C ASN A 165 -8.73 8.28 11.18
N SER A 166 -8.23 9.49 10.95
CA SER A 166 -7.06 10.01 11.68
C SER A 166 -7.28 10.23 13.18
N TYR A 167 -8.53 10.24 13.64
CA TYR A 167 -8.90 10.37 15.05
C TYR A 167 -9.08 9.02 15.76
N GLY A 168 -8.92 7.90 15.04
CA GLY A 168 -9.12 6.56 15.56
C GLY A 168 -10.56 6.07 15.54
N GLU A 169 -11.47 6.81 14.92
CA GLU A 169 -12.89 6.46 14.83
C GLU A 169 -13.16 5.58 13.60
N ARG A 170 -14.05 4.63 13.74
CA ARG A 170 -14.49 3.80 12.60
C ARG A 170 -15.28 4.61 11.59
N VAL A 171 -14.93 4.46 10.32
CA VAL A 171 -15.62 5.07 9.19
C VAL A 171 -16.67 4.11 8.66
N ASN A 172 -17.87 4.63 8.41
CA ASN A 172 -18.90 3.88 7.69
C ASN A 172 -18.62 3.98 6.18
N CYS A 173 -18.04 2.92 5.60
CA CYS A 173 -17.66 2.90 4.21
C CYS A 173 -18.90 2.85 3.29
N VAL A 174 -19.06 3.84 2.42
CA VAL A 174 -20.05 3.83 1.35
C VAL A 174 -19.35 3.41 0.07
N TYR A 175 -19.66 2.21 -0.40
CA TYR A 175 -19.07 1.66 -1.63
C TYR A 175 -19.77 2.24 -2.87
N GLU A 176 -18.97 2.65 -3.85
CA GLU A 176 -19.38 3.03 -5.19
C GLU A 176 -19.42 1.79 -6.07
N HIS A 177 -20.51 1.55 -6.78
CA HIS A 177 -20.56 0.49 -7.79
C HIS A 177 -20.04 1.02 -9.13
N ILE A 178 -19.08 0.33 -9.73
CA ILE A 178 -18.44 0.72 -10.99
C ILE A 178 -19.16 0.06 -12.16
N ASP A 179 -19.89 0.84 -12.94
CA ASP A 179 -20.72 0.35 -14.05
C ASP A 179 -19.96 0.17 -15.38
N TRP A 180 -18.82 0.84 -15.56
CA TRP A 180 -18.05 0.74 -16.80
C TRP A 180 -17.17 -0.52 -16.84
N ASP A 181 -16.86 -0.99 -18.06
CA ASP A 181 -16.09 -2.20 -18.27
C ASP A 181 -14.57 -1.95 -18.29
N ALA A 182 -13.79 -2.98 -17.92
CA ALA A 182 -12.33 -2.96 -18.00
C ALA A 182 -11.83 -2.63 -19.42
N SER A 183 -12.60 -2.96 -20.48
CA SER A 183 -12.33 -2.56 -21.85
C SER A 183 -12.26 -1.03 -22.04
N ALA A 184 -13.00 -0.28 -21.22
CA ALA A 184 -12.90 1.19 -21.22
C ALA A 184 -11.51 1.68 -20.76
N ALA A 185 -10.80 0.90 -19.97
CA ALA A 185 -9.42 1.18 -19.54
C ALA A 185 -8.37 0.73 -20.56
N GLU A 186 -8.74 -0.03 -21.60
CA GLU A 186 -7.84 -0.44 -22.68
C GLU A 186 -7.57 0.72 -23.65
N LYS A 187 -6.51 0.62 -24.43
CA LYS A 187 -6.14 1.65 -25.42
C LYS A 187 -7.18 1.85 -26.53
N CYS A 188 -8.13 0.92 -26.71
CA CYS A 188 -9.22 0.99 -27.69
C CYS A 188 -8.75 1.32 -29.13
N GLY A 189 -7.60 0.79 -29.54
CA GLY A 189 -7.01 1.04 -30.85
C GLY A 189 -6.09 2.26 -30.94
N TYR A 190 -6.01 3.06 -29.91
CA TYR A 190 -5.06 4.19 -29.86
C TYR A 190 -3.64 3.70 -29.54
N PRO A 191 -2.58 4.32 -30.11
CA PRO A 191 -1.19 3.92 -29.88
C PRO A 191 -0.73 4.21 -28.43
N HIS A 192 -1.31 5.24 -27.79
CA HIS A 192 -0.98 5.67 -26.43
C HIS A 192 -2.24 6.00 -25.64
N PHE A 193 -2.24 5.72 -24.33
CA PHE A 193 -3.33 6.10 -23.42
C PHE A 193 -3.59 7.60 -23.41
N MET A 194 -2.56 8.42 -23.40
CA MET A 194 -2.70 9.88 -23.41
C MET A 194 -3.51 10.39 -24.60
N ILE A 195 -3.32 9.82 -25.80
CA ILE A 195 -4.10 10.19 -26.98
C ILE A 195 -5.56 9.80 -26.81
N LYS A 196 -5.83 8.60 -26.24
CA LYS A 196 -7.20 8.17 -25.94
C LYS A 196 -7.91 9.11 -24.96
N GLU A 197 -7.19 9.59 -23.95
CA GLU A 197 -7.76 10.48 -22.93
C GLU A 197 -8.04 11.90 -23.44
N ILE A 198 -7.33 12.33 -24.49
CA ILE A 198 -7.49 13.65 -25.11
C ILE A 198 -8.64 13.66 -26.12
N MET A 199 -8.94 12.54 -26.80
CA MET A 199 -9.94 12.44 -27.88
C MET A 199 -11.32 12.07 -27.36
#